data_106cc0fc021f36e97bc95e08a4f8b7a3
#
_entry.id   106cc0fc021f36e97bc95e08a4f8b7a3
#
_cell.length_a   1.000
_cell.length_b   1.000
_cell.length_c   1.000
_cell.angle_alpha   90.00
_cell.angle_beta   90.00
_cell.angle_gamma   90.00
#
_symmetry.space_group_name_H-M   'P 1'
#
loop_
_entity.id
_entity.type
_entity.pdbx_description
1 polymer ?
#
loop_
_entity_poly.entity_id
_entity_poly.type
_entity_poly.pdbx_seq_one_letter_code
_entity_poly.pdbx_strand_id
1 'polypeptide(L)'
;MPKEALLYKVIDSSKRLVECTACPRRCKLLDGQYGFCGIRWNFDGKLYLVSHGLAIAVAIDPIEKKPLYHFSPGSLVFSMSTTGCSWACKFCQNWDISQRRVVAGWRLEPELAVKLAMAYGAHGMTYTYNEPIIFLEYAYDVGVEARKHGLFNTMVTNGYMTEEAIDVVVKFMDAATVDLKGHGDKEFARKFSLVYDTEPIFNALVELKRKGVFIEITDLVVPKYGDDLDKARKLARWIVENLGPETPVHFLRFHPDYQVMDLPSTPIKTLEKHIDVAINEGLRHVYIGNVPGHKFENTYCPNCGRVVIRRMGFDILNVDLTEDLRCPSCRYKINIAGRVYPTYKLERFVYIPLEAFTEFVHIKPDSLRDFVLYGKRSG
;
A
#
# COMPACT_ATOMS: atom_id res chain seq x y z
N MET A 1 -14.39 3.53 16.99
CA MET A 1 -14.26 2.96 18.36
C MET A 1 -13.42 1.70 18.30
N PRO A 2 -12.63 1.33 19.35
CA PRO A 2 -11.89 0.06 19.33
C PRO A 2 -12.78 -1.09 18.92
N LYS A 3 -12.31 -1.91 17.99
CA LYS A 3 -13.03 -3.06 17.47
C LYS A 3 -12.24 -4.33 17.80
N GLU A 4 -12.92 -5.38 18.29
CA GLU A 4 -12.27 -6.67 18.46
C GLU A 4 -11.69 -7.14 17.12
N ALA A 5 -10.41 -7.51 17.13
CA ALA A 5 -9.68 -7.88 15.91
C ALA A 5 -10.20 -9.23 15.38
N LEU A 6 -10.22 -9.38 14.06
CA LEU A 6 -10.53 -10.65 13.39
C LEU A 6 -9.33 -11.60 13.40
N LEU A 7 -8.12 -11.02 13.40
CA LEU A 7 -6.88 -11.73 13.13
C LEU A 7 -6.06 -11.95 14.40
N TYR A 8 -6.51 -12.87 15.25
CA TYR A 8 -5.75 -13.34 16.41
C TYR A 8 -6.24 -14.73 16.86
N LYS A 9 -5.45 -15.38 17.71
CA LYS A 9 -5.83 -16.60 18.43
C LYS A 9 -5.42 -16.50 19.89
N VAL A 10 -6.24 -17.11 20.77
CA VAL A 10 -5.90 -17.28 22.18
C VAL A 10 -4.89 -18.42 22.31
N ILE A 11 -3.72 -18.13 22.89
CA ILE A 11 -2.65 -19.11 23.12
C ILE A 11 -2.79 -19.76 24.50
N ASP A 12 -3.08 -18.93 25.52
CA ASP A 12 -3.25 -19.37 26.90
C ASP A 12 -4.27 -18.47 27.59
N SER A 13 -5.47 -18.99 27.82
CA SER A 13 -6.57 -18.22 28.42
C SER A 13 -6.32 -17.90 29.90
N SER A 14 -5.59 -18.77 30.62
CA SER A 14 -5.28 -18.54 32.04
C SER A 14 -4.31 -17.37 32.23
N LYS A 15 -3.44 -17.14 31.25
CA LYS A 15 -2.48 -16.02 31.20
C LYS A 15 -3.00 -14.84 30.38
N ARG A 16 -4.19 -14.94 29.80
CA ARG A 16 -4.73 -13.96 28.84
C ARG A 16 -3.73 -13.66 27.70
N LEU A 17 -3.00 -14.70 27.25
CA LEU A 17 -2.02 -14.60 26.17
C LEU A 17 -2.69 -14.83 24.82
N VAL A 18 -2.54 -13.86 23.92
CA VAL A 18 -3.02 -13.95 22.54
C VAL A 18 -1.87 -13.81 21.55
N GLU A 19 -2.02 -14.37 20.35
CA GLU A 19 -1.15 -14.16 19.20
C GLU A 19 -1.90 -13.41 18.12
N CYS A 20 -1.37 -12.25 17.70
CA CYS A 20 -1.86 -11.53 16.53
C CYS A 20 -1.45 -12.27 15.26
N THR A 21 -2.40 -12.53 14.37
CA THR A 21 -2.18 -13.25 13.11
C THR A 21 -2.28 -12.38 11.86
N ALA A 22 -2.24 -11.04 11.98
CA ALA A 22 -2.36 -10.14 10.84
C ALA A 22 -1.09 -10.10 9.96
N CYS A 23 0.08 -10.13 10.58
CA CYS A 23 1.35 -10.09 9.85
C CYS A 23 2.34 -11.13 10.40
N PRO A 24 3.40 -11.48 9.64
CA PRO A 24 4.38 -12.51 10.04
C PRO A 24 5.19 -12.21 11.30
N ARG A 25 5.04 -11.02 11.91
CA ARG A 25 5.60 -10.77 13.26
C ARG A 25 4.97 -11.65 14.33
N ARG A 26 3.73 -12.11 14.13
CA ARG A 26 3.05 -13.02 15.05
C ARG A 26 3.24 -12.61 16.51
N CYS A 27 2.95 -11.33 16.82
CA CYS A 27 3.15 -10.77 18.17
C CYS A 27 2.35 -11.56 19.21
N LYS A 28 3.07 -12.11 20.20
CA LYS A 28 2.49 -12.73 21.39
C LYS A 28 2.34 -11.68 22.47
N LEU A 29 1.12 -11.45 22.93
CA LEU A 29 0.77 -10.30 23.76
C LEU A 29 0.05 -10.80 25.02
N LEU A 30 0.57 -10.43 26.18
CA LEU A 30 -0.12 -10.54 27.45
C LEU A 30 -1.14 -9.41 27.61
N ASP A 31 -2.02 -9.52 28.61
CA ASP A 31 -2.99 -8.47 28.93
C ASP A 31 -2.31 -7.10 29.11
N GLY A 32 -2.85 -6.08 28.50
CA GLY A 32 -2.31 -4.70 28.47
C GLY A 32 -1.21 -4.44 27.46
N GLN A 33 -0.69 -5.44 26.74
CA GLN A 33 0.39 -5.27 25.79
C GLN A 33 -0.10 -4.89 24.37
N TYR A 34 0.74 -4.09 23.68
CA TYR A 34 0.57 -3.69 22.28
C TYR A 34 1.46 -4.51 21.36
N GLY A 35 0.95 -4.81 20.18
CA GLY A 35 1.75 -5.33 19.08
C GLY A 35 2.81 -4.33 18.61
N PHE A 36 3.79 -4.82 17.85
CA PHE A 36 4.86 -3.99 17.27
C PHE A 36 4.35 -2.76 16.53
N CYS A 37 3.20 -2.86 15.85
CA CYS A 37 2.59 -1.75 15.11
C CYS A 37 2.05 -0.61 15.99
N GLY A 38 1.83 -0.84 17.32
CA GLY A 38 1.35 0.14 18.27
C GLY A 38 -0.15 0.40 18.28
N ILE A 39 -0.94 -0.31 17.45
CA ILE A 39 -2.39 -0.09 17.31
C ILE A 39 -3.25 -1.35 17.51
N ARG A 40 -2.62 -2.49 17.75
CA ARG A 40 -3.27 -3.73 18.16
C ARG A 40 -2.93 -4.03 19.60
N TRP A 41 -3.94 -4.17 20.44
CA TRP A 41 -3.82 -4.20 21.90
C TRP A 41 -4.59 -5.38 22.48
N ASN A 42 -3.91 -6.15 23.35
CA ASN A 42 -4.59 -7.18 24.11
C ASN A 42 -5.21 -6.58 25.37
N PHE A 43 -6.50 -6.74 25.50
CA PHE A 43 -7.24 -6.40 26.69
C PHE A 43 -8.11 -7.59 27.12
N ASP A 44 -7.89 -8.05 28.35
CA ASP A 44 -8.62 -9.16 28.97
C ASP A 44 -8.62 -10.46 28.12
N GLY A 45 -7.50 -10.76 27.47
CA GLY A 45 -7.36 -11.96 26.63
C GLY A 45 -7.99 -11.85 25.23
N LYS A 46 -8.42 -10.66 24.83
CA LYS A 46 -8.93 -10.35 23.50
C LYS A 46 -8.05 -9.31 22.80
N LEU A 47 -7.81 -9.48 21.52
CA LEU A 47 -7.07 -8.50 20.72
C LEU A 47 -8.04 -7.46 20.13
N TYR A 48 -7.68 -6.18 20.25
CA TYR A 48 -8.44 -5.06 19.70
C TYR A 48 -7.61 -4.26 18.69
N LEU A 49 -8.23 -3.87 17.58
CA LEU A 49 -7.75 -2.77 16.75
C LEU A 49 -8.25 -1.45 17.39
N VAL A 50 -7.33 -0.74 18.06
CA VAL A 50 -7.70 0.45 18.82
C VAL A 50 -7.83 1.71 17.97
N SER A 51 -7.28 1.70 16.74
CA SER A 51 -7.42 2.79 15.77
C SER A 51 -8.59 2.62 14.80
N HIS A 52 -9.50 1.66 15.03
CA HIS A 52 -10.68 1.49 14.18
C HIS A 52 -11.54 2.76 14.20
N GLY A 53 -11.91 3.26 13.01
CA GLY A 53 -12.64 4.51 12.87
C GLY A 53 -11.81 5.78 13.10
N LEU A 54 -10.46 5.67 13.12
CA LEU A 54 -9.54 6.81 13.23
C LEU A 54 -8.62 6.86 12.02
N ALA A 55 -8.64 7.97 11.27
CA ALA A 55 -7.71 8.23 10.18
C ALA A 55 -6.76 9.37 10.53
N ILE A 56 -5.44 9.17 10.33
CA ILE A 56 -4.43 10.21 10.60
C ILE A 56 -4.14 11.07 9.38
N ALA A 57 -4.24 10.49 8.19
CA ALA A 57 -4.06 11.20 6.93
C ALA A 57 -5.11 10.74 5.92
N VAL A 58 -5.72 11.71 5.24
CA VAL A 58 -6.64 11.50 4.12
C VAL A 58 -6.40 12.52 3.02
N ALA A 59 -6.55 12.08 1.77
CA ALA A 59 -6.46 12.95 0.59
C ALA A 59 -7.21 12.34 -0.59
N ILE A 60 -7.59 13.16 -1.55
CA ILE A 60 -7.90 12.70 -2.90
C ILE A 60 -6.61 12.71 -3.71
N ASP A 61 -6.19 11.56 -4.17
CA ASP A 61 -4.97 11.38 -4.95
C ASP A 61 -5.27 10.76 -6.32
N PRO A 62 -4.47 11.06 -7.36
CA PRO A 62 -4.47 10.24 -8.57
C PRO A 62 -3.97 8.84 -8.26
N ILE A 63 -4.52 7.83 -8.92
CA ILE A 63 -4.13 6.43 -8.70
C ILE A 63 -2.67 6.18 -9.10
N GLU A 64 -2.12 6.96 -10.04
CA GLU A 64 -0.71 6.93 -10.43
C GLU A 64 0.23 7.23 -9.26
N LYS A 65 -0.19 8.02 -8.27
CA LYS A 65 0.57 8.26 -7.03
C LYS A 65 0.63 7.02 -6.12
N LYS A 66 -0.21 6.01 -6.40
CA LYS A 66 -0.24 4.71 -5.71
C LYS A 66 0.53 3.63 -6.45
N PRO A 67 1.47 3.98 -7.32
CA PRO A 67 2.05 3.27 -8.47
C PRO A 67 1.16 2.14 -9.02
N LEU A 68 -0.09 2.50 -9.37
CA LEU A 68 -1.05 1.67 -10.08
C LEU A 68 -1.27 2.30 -11.46
N TYR A 69 -0.45 1.88 -12.43
CA TYR A 69 -0.45 2.39 -13.81
C TYR A 69 -1.32 1.56 -14.74
N HIS A 70 -1.62 0.33 -14.34
CA HIS A 70 -2.40 -0.63 -15.10
C HIS A 70 -3.74 -0.99 -14.44
N PHE A 71 -4.01 -0.49 -13.24
CA PHE A 71 -5.34 -0.62 -12.63
C PHE A 71 -6.05 0.72 -12.64
N SER A 72 -7.15 0.81 -13.39
CA SER A 72 -8.00 2.00 -13.50
C SER A 72 -7.22 3.31 -13.73
N PRO A 73 -6.27 3.36 -14.71
CA PRO A 73 -5.41 4.52 -14.90
C PRO A 73 -6.20 5.81 -15.11
N GLY A 74 -5.72 6.91 -14.51
CA GLY A 74 -6.37 8.22 -14.51
C GLY A 74 -7.52 8.38 -13.51
N SER A 75 -7.79 7.38 -12.67
CA SER A 75 -8.81 7.49 -11.63
C SER A 75 -8.33 8.29 -10.43
N LEU A 76 -9.31 8.83 -9.68
CA LEU A 76 -9.09 9.44 -8.38
C LEU A 76 -9.42 8.46 -7.27
N VAL A 77 -8.63 8.47 -6.21
CA VAL A 77 -8.83 7.63 -5.05
C VAL A 77 -8.84 8.43 -3.75
N PHE A 78 -9.75 8.07 -2.85
CA PHE A 78 -9.71 8.53 -1.48
C PHE A 78 -8.67 7.72 -0.72
N SER A 79 -7.54 8.34 -0.46
CA SER A 79 -6.41 7.76 0.25
C SER A 79 -6.57 7.94 1.74
N MET A 80 -6.34 6.89 2.53
CA MET A 80 -6.46 6.95 3.98
C MET A 80 -5.44 6.08 4.71
N SER A 81 -5.08 6.50 5.92
CA SER A 81 -4.16 5.78 6.81
C SER A 81 -4.54 5.90 8.28
N THR A 82 -4.00 5.00 9.08
CA THR A 82 -3.95 5.11 10.54
C THR A 82 -2.51 5.45 10.99
N THR A 83 -2.26 5.50 12.30
CA THR A 83 -0.89 5.56 12.84
C THR A 83 -0.26 4.17 12.92
N GLY A 84 1.08 4.11 13.03
CA GLY A 84 1.84 2.88 13.19
C GLY A 84 2.18 2.16 11.88
N CYS A 85 2.98 1.09 11.99
CA CYS A 85 3.37 0.24 10.86
C CYS A 85 3.90 -1.12 11.37
N SER A 86 3.80 -2.16 10.55
CA SER A 86 4.42 -3.47 10.81
C SER A 86 5.94 -3.46 10.60
N TRP A 87 6.49 -2.46 9.89
CA TRP A 87 7.91 -2.25 9.63
C TRP A 87 8.45 -1.00 10.36
N ALA A 88 9.78 -0.92 10.48
CA ALA A 88 10.49 0.24 11.04
C ALA A 88 11.51 0.78 10.02
N CYS A 89 11.01 1.21 8.86
CA CYS A 89 11.85 1.69 7.78
C CYS A 89 12.59 2.97 8.16
N LYS A 90 13.93 2.94 8.15
CA LYS A 90 14.81 4.07 8.50
C LYS A 90 14.73 5.23 7.49
N PHE A 91 14.23 4.96 6.28
CA PHE A 91 14.06 5.93 5.19
C PHE A 91 12.58 6.27 4.94
N CYS A 92 11.68 6.05 5.90
CA CYS A 92 10.26 6.23 5.69
C CYS A 92 9.89 7.70 5.52
N GLN A 93 9.32 8.07 4.36
CA GLN A 93 8.86 9.42 4.09
C GLN A 93 7.64 9.83 4.93
N ASN A 94 6.86 8.83 5.39
CA ASN A 94 5.70 9.01 6.26
C ASN A 94 6.04 8.61 7.71
N TRP A 95 7.28 8.86 8.17
CA TRP A 95 7.74 8.43 9.50
C TRP A 95 6.94 9.09 10.63
N ASP A 96 6.46 10.28 10.42
CA ASP A 96 5.67 11.06 11.38
C ASP A 96 4.35 10.40 11.77
N ILE A 97 3.78 9.57 10.88
CA ILE A 97 2.58 8.78 11.15
C ILE A 97 2.90 7.28 11.34
N SER A 98 3.80 6.72 10.54
CA SER A 98 4.06 5.28 10.51
C SER A 98 4.96 4.81 11.65
N GLN A 99 5.90 5.64 12.13
CA GLN A 99 6.82 5.29 13.21
C GLN A 99 6.35 5.78 14.58
N ARG A 100 5.29 6.57 14.63
CA ARG A 100 4.59 6.91 15.87
C ARG A 100 3.72 5.74 16.32
N ARG A 101 3.98 5.24 17.50
CA ARG A 101 3.21 4.15 18.12
C ARG A 101 2.18 4.71 19.11
N VAL A 102 1.44 5.68 18.65
CA VAL A 102 0.36 6.33 19.39
C VAL A 102 -0.95 6.15 18.64
N VAL A 103 -2.04 6.04 19.36
CA VAL A 103 -3.36 5.92 18.76
C VAL A 103 -3.97 7.32 18.67
N ALA A 104 -3.93 7.88 17.46
CA ALA A 104 -4.47 9.21 17.21
C ALA A 104 -5.03 9.30 15.78
N GLY A 105 -5.96 10.18 15.56
CA GLY A 105 -6.51 10.48 14.23
C GLY A 105 -7.86 11.19 14.31
N TRP A 106 -8.31 11.62 13.15
CA TRP A 106 -9.67 12.13 12.95
C TRP A 106 -10.67 10.98 13.03
N ARG A 107 -11.77 11.17 13.74
CA ARG A 107 -12.85 10.19 13.79
C ARG A 107 -13.47 10.10 12.40
N LEU A 108 -13.29 8.97 11.74
CA LEU A 108 -13.74 8.75 10.38
C LEU A 108 -14.34 7.34 10.28
N GLU A 109 -15.60 7.23 10.69
CA GLU A 109 -16.33 5.97 10.60
C GLU A 109 -16.49 5.56 9.11
N PRO A 110 -16.64 4.26 8.80
CA PRO A 110 -16.65 3.75 7.42
C PRO A 110 -17.63 4.48 6.49
N GLU A 111 -18.85 4.73 6.94
CA GLU A 111 -19.88 5.40 6.15
C GLU A 111 -19.52 6.86 5.84
N LEU A 112 -18.89 7.57 6.79
CA LEU A 112 -18.43 8.94 6.57
C LEU A 112 -17.27 8.98 5.58
N ALA A 113 -16.33 8.02 5.68
CA ALA A 113 -15.20 7.92 4.73
C ALA A 113 -15.71 7.75 3.30
N VAL A 114 -16.66 6.85 3.07
CA VAL A 114 -17.25 6.60 1.75
C VAL A 114 -18.07 7.78 1.28
N LYS A 115 -18.86 8.42 2.16
CA LYS A 115 -19.62 9.62 1.83
C LYS A 115 -18.72 10.78 1.37
N LEU A 116 -17.59 10.99 2.07
CA LEU A 116 -16.59 11.99 1.66
C LEU A 116 -15.92 11.61 0.34
N ALA A 117 -15.54 10.35 0.16
CA ALA A 117 -14.96 9.87 -1.11
C ALA A 117 -15.87 10.22 -2.29
N MET A 118 -17.16 9.93 -2.19
CA MET A 118 -18.16 10.24 -3.23
C MET A 118 -18.33 11.74 -3.42
N ALA A 119 -18.42 12.51 -2.33
CA ALA A 119 -18.60 13.96 -2.39
C ALA A 119 -17.42 14.68 -3.07
N TYR A 120 -16.21 14.14 -2.93
CA TYR A 120 -14.99 14.65 -3.58
C TYR A 120 -14.67 13.97 -4.92
N GLY A 121 -15.60 13.19 -5.46
CA GLY A 121 -15.47 12.59 -6.81
C GLY A 121 -14.45 11.47 -6.93
N ALA A 122 -14.13 10.78 -5.84
CA ALA A 122 -13.27 9.61 -5.90
C ALA A 122 -13.97 8.44 -6.60
N HIS A 123 -13.21 7.67 -7.38
CA HIS A 123 -13.66 6.47 -8.07
C HIS A 123 -13.43 5.20 -7.23
N GLY A 124 -12.59 5.30 -6.21
CA GLY A 124 -12.24 4.20 -5.31
C GLY A 124 -11.61 4.66 -4.00
N MET A 125 -11.41 3.69 -3.13
CA MET A 125 -10.68 3.85 -1.86
C MET A 125 -9.26 3.31 -2.01
N THR A 126 -8.29 3.94 -1.34
CA THR A 126 -6.92 3.42 -1.25
C THR A 126 -6.42 3.46 0.20
N TYR A 127 -6.07 2.30 0.72
CA TYR A 127 -5.44 2.16 2.04
C TYR A 127 -3.93 2.27 1.87
N THR A 128 -3.30 3.32 2.44
CA THR A 128 -1.93 3.71 2.06
C THR A 128 -1.23 4.53 3.13
N TYR A 129 -0.08 5.14 2.82
CA TYR A 129 0.83 5.97 3.64
C TYR A 129 1.55 5.22 4.75
N ASN A 130 0.87 4.34 5.49
CA ASN A 130 1.45 3.33 6.38
C ASN A 130 1.08 1.92 5.87
N GLU A 131 1.15 0.90 6.71
CA GLU A 131 0.83 -0.48 6.31
C GLU A 131 -0.65 -0.82 6.53
N PRO A 132 -1.45 -1.09 5.49
CA PRO A 132 -2.87 -1.39 5.63
C PRO A 132 -3.19 -2.64 6.45
N ILE A 133 -2.31 -3.64 6.45
CA ILE A 133 -2.56 -4.91 7.15
C ILE A 133 -2.67 -4.74 8.67
N ILE A 134 -2.05 -3.70 9.23
CA ILE A 134 -2.16 -3.48 10.67
C ILE A 134 -3.54 -2.95 11.09
N PHE A 135 -4.29 -2.33 10.15
CA PHE A 135 -5.66 -1.84 10.38
C PHE A 135 -6.69 -2.49 9.45
N LEU A 136 -6.47 -3.76 9.12
CA LEU A 136 -7.21 -4.48 8.09
C LEU A 136 -8.71 -4.54 8.38
N GLU A 137 -9.14 -4.66 9.64
CA GLU A 137 -10.55 -4.67 10.00
C GLU A 137 -11.25 -3.35 9.68
N TYR A 138 -10.56 -2.22 9.85
CA TYR A 138 -11.09 -0.91 9.48
C TYR A 138 -11.12 -0.75 7.96
N ALA A 139 -10.05 -1.15 7.27
CA ALA A 139 -10.02 -1.17 5.81
C ALA A 139 -11.12 -2.06 5.20
N TYR A 140 -11.40 -3.21 5.83
CA TYR A 140 -12.46 -4.12 5.42
C TYR A 140 -13.85 -3.48 5.55
N ASP A 141 -14.16 -2.85 6.70
CA ASP A 141 -15.46 -2.22 6.90
C ASP A 141 -15.68 -1.07 5.91
N VAL A 142 -14.65 -0.21 5.71
CA VAL A 142 -14.70 0.86 4.69
C VAL A 142 -14.86 0.27 3.29
N GLY A 143 -14.10 -0.79 2.96
CA GLY A 143 -14.12 -1.40 1.63
C GLY A 143 -15.43 -2.08 1.29
N VAL A 144 -16.06 -2.74 2.26
CA VAL A 144 -17.40 -3.32 2.09
C VAL A 144 -18.44 -2.23 1.87
N GLU A 145 -18.35 -1.13 2.62
CA GLU A 145 -19.23 0.03 2.43
C GLU A 145 -19.03 0.68 1.06
N ALA A 146 -17.77 0.89 0.65
CA ALA A 146 -17.41 1.46 -0.64
C ALA A 146 -17.98 0.67 -1.83
N ARG A 147 -17.95 -0.66 -1.76
CA ARG A 147 -18.51 -1.54 -2.80
C ARG A 147 -20.02 -1.38 -2.99
N LYS A 148 -20.79 -1.06 -1.94
CA LYS A 148 -22.23 -0.77 -2.05
C LYS A 148 -22.51 0.43 -2.94
N HIS A 149 -21.54 1.34 -3.04
CA HIS A 149 -21.62 2.56 -3.83
C HIS A 149 -20.84 2.48 -5.16
N GLY A 150 -20.38 1.29 -5.55
CA GLY A 150 -19.67 1.08 -6.80
C GLY A 150 -18.23 1.59 -6.82
N LEU A 151 -17.65 1.92 -5.66
CA LEU A 151 -16.26 2.30 -5.54
C LEU A 151 -15.36 1.05 -5.47
N PHE A 152 -14.23 1.06 -6.17
CA PHE A 152 -13.23 0.00 -6.06
C PHE A 152 -12.32 0.22 -4.84
N ASN A 153 -11.58 -0.83 -4.46
CA ASN A 153 -10.67 -0.80 -3.32
C ASN A 153 -9.26 -1.18 -3.75
N THR A 154 -8.28 -0.35 -3.38
CA THR A 154 -6.87 -0.61 -3.63
C THR A 154 -6.03 -0.42 -2.38
N MET A 155 -4.83 -0.97 -2.35
CA MET A 155 -3.87 -0.74 -1.26
C MET A 155 -2.45 -0.56 -1.78
N VAL A 156 -1.66 0.22 -1.02
CA VAL A 156 -0.20 0.25 -1.11
C VAL A 156 0.33 -0.40 0.15
N THR A 157 0.95 -1.56 0.00
CA THR A 157 1.35 -2.43 1.12
C THR A 157 2.80 -2.87 0.99
N ASN A 158 3.45 -3.15 2.09
CA ASN A 158 4.75 -3.80 2.09
C ASN A 158 4.66 -5.33 1.86
N GLY A 159 3.45 -5.87 1.67
CA GLY A 159 3.22 -7.28 1.40
C GLY A 159 3.49 -8.23 2.58
N TYR A 160 3.90 -7.71 3.74
CA TYR A 160 4.24 -8.52 4.91
C TYR A 160 2.96 -8.94 5.66
N MET A 161 2.22 -9.87 5.07
CA MET A 161 0.93 -10.36 5.55
C MET A 161 0.90 -11.88 5.65
N THR A 162 0.05 -12.40 6.50
CA THR A 162 -0.16 -13.85 6.69
C THR A 162 -1.22 -14.37 5.72
N GLU A 163 -1.32 -15.70 5.59
CA GLU A 163 -2.40 -16.33 4.83
C GLU A 163 -3.78 -15.95 5.38
N GLU A 164 -3.91 -15.89 6.73
CA GLU A 164 -5.14 -15.48 7.38
C GLU A 164 -5.53 -14.02 7.02
N ALA A 165 -4.55 -13.14 6.86
CA ALA A 165 -4.80 -11.76 6.42
C ALA A 165 -5.17 -11.70 4.94
N ILE A 166 -4.51 -12.48 4.08
CA ILE A 166 -4.82 -12.57 2.65
C ILE A 166 -6.27 -13.00 2.45
N ASP A 167 -6.77 -13.97 3.22
CA ASP A 167 -8.16 -14.44 3.15
C ASP A 167 -9.20 -13.36 3.48
N VAL A 168 -8.81 -12.35 4.25
CA VAL A 168 -9.66 -11.16 4.50
C VAL A 168 -9.49 -10.15 3.37
N VAL A 169 -8.26 -9.86 2.94
CA VAL A 169 -7.95 -8.90 1.87
C VAL A 169 -8.72 -9.21 0.60
N VAL A 170 -8.70 -10.45 0.15
CA VAL A 170 -9.30 -10.84 -1.14
C VAL A 170 -10.84 -10.72 -1.17
N LYS A 171 -11.49 -10.55 -0.02
CA LYS A 171 -12.95 -10.35 0.04
C LYS A 171 -13.39 -8.97 -0.46
N PHE A 172 -12.50 -7.98 -0.45
CA PHE A 172 -12.86 -6.60 -0.79
C PHE A 172 -11.85 -5.86 -1.65
N MET A 173 -10.60 -6.36 -1.78
CA MET A 173 -9.55 -5.69 -2.52
C MET A 173 -9.58 -6.01 -4.00
N ASP A 174 -9.48 -5.00 -4.85
CA ASP A 174 -9.47 -5.15 -6.31
C ASP A 174 -8.04 -5.11 -6.87
N ALA A 175 -7.18 -4.24 -6.32
CA ALA A 175 -5.78 -4.16 -6.72
C ALA A 175 -4.85 -3.80 -5.56
N ALA A 176 -3.58 -4.16 -5.68
CA ALA A 176 -2.54 -3.83 -4.71
C ALA A 176 -1.24 -3.46 -5.40
N THR A 177 -0.61 -2.39 -4.91
CA THR A 177 0.81 -2.14 -5.13
C THR A 177 1.58 -2.74 -3.97
N VAL A 178 2.51 -3.65 -4.26
CA VAL A 178 3.33 -4.30 -3.24
C VAL A 178 4.75 -3.75 -3.29
N ASP A 179 5.18 -3.18 -2.17
CA ASP A 179 6.46 -2.50 -2.00
C ASP A 179 7.58 -3.48 -1.63
N LEU A 180 8.30 -3.98 -2.62
CA LEU A 180 9.61 -4.62 -2.43
C LEU A 180 10.68 -3.54 -2.32
N LYS A 181 11.40 -3.46 -1.24
CA LYS A 181 12.44 -2.44 -1.06
C LYS A 181 13.81 -3.10 -1.15
N GLY A 182 14.73 -2.53 -1.96
CA GLY A 182 16.05 -3.13 -2.19
C GLY A 182 15.96 -4.56 -2.73
N HIS A 183 15.11 -4.76 -3.75
CA HIS A 183 14.90 -6.03 -4.46
C HIS A 183 14.31 -7.18 -3.60
N GLY A 184 13.67 -6.86 -2.46
CA GLY A 184 13.19 -7.87 -1.50
C GLY A 184 14.33 -8.59 -0.75
N ASP A 185 15.53 -8.03 -0.75
CA ASP A 185 16.72 -8.63 -0.13
C ASP A 185 16.59 -8.69 1.40
N LYS A 186 16.88 -9.87 1.99
CA LYS A 186 16.75 -10.11 3.44
C LYS A 186 17.70 -9.24 4.27
N GLU A 187 18.93 -9.02 3.81
CA GLU A 187 19.92 -8.21 4.55
C GLU A 187 19.51 -6.74 4.53
N PHE A 188 19.06 -6.25 3.35
CA PHE A 188 18.50 -4.91 3.22
C PHE A 188 17.30 -4.74 4.16
N ALA A 189 16.33 -5.64 4.11
CA ALA A 189 15.11 -5.58 4.92
C ALA A 189 15.42 -5.62 6.43
N ARG A 190 16.36 -6.47 6.85
CA ARG A 190 16.82 -6.53 8.24
C ARG A 190 17.47 -5.23 8.70
N LYS A 191 18.38 -4.69 7.89
CA LYS A 191 19.16 -3.48 8.22
C LYS A 191 18.31 -2.22 8.28
N PHE A 192 17.41 -2.06 7.31
CA PHE A 192 16.69 -0.81 7.09
C PHE A 192 15.23 -0.82 7.54
N SER A 193 14.61 -1.98 7.72
CA SER A 193 13.18 -2.09 8.02
C SER A 193 12.84 -2.98 9.23
N LEU A 194 13.86 -3.56 9.90
CA LEU A 194 13.72 -4.55 10.98
C LEU A 194 12.82 -5.74 10.59
N VAL A 195 13.00 -6.24 9.37
CA VAL A 195 12.33 -7.43 8.85
C VAL A 195 13.38 -8.51 8.64
N TYR A 196 13.19 -9.67 9.27
CA TYR A 196 14.19 -10.73 9.29
C TYR A 196 13.98 -11.79 8.23
N ASP A 197 12.76 -11.87 7.70
CA ASP A 197 12.40 -12.79 6.62
C ASP A 197 11.49 -12.09 5.61
N THR A 198 11.87 -12.13 4.34
CA THR A 198 11.12 -11.52 3.23
C THR A 198 10.29 -12.54 2.45
N GLU A 199 10.44 -13.84 2.71
CA GLU A 199 9.68 -14.88 2.02
C GLU A 199 8.17 -14.71 2.11
N PRO A 200 7.58 -14.28 3.26
CA PRO A 200 6.14 -14.01 3.34
C PRO A 200 5.64 -12.96 2.34
N ILE A 201 6.49 -12.02 1.89
CA ILE A 201 6.12 -11.01 0.89
C ILE A 201 5.94 -11.66 -0.48
N PHE A 202 6.88 -12.53 -0.86
CA PHE A 202 6.83 -13.26 -2.12
C PHE A 202 5.63 -14.22 -2.16
N ASN A 203 5.37 -14.93 -1.05
CA ASN A 203 4.19 -15.78 -0.90
C ASN A 203 2.89 -14.98 -1.01
N ALA A 204 2.83 -13.79 -0.40
CA ALA A 204 1.66 -12.90 -0.49
C ALA A 204 1.42 -12.43 -1.92
N LEU A 205 2.45 -12.09 -2.69
CA LEU A 205 2.35 -11.72 -4.10
C LEU A 205 1.69 -12.82 -4.93
N VAL A 206 2.16 -14.07 -4.77
CA VAL A 206 1.62 -15.24 -5.49
C VAL A 206 0.16 -15.48 -5.10
N GLU A 207 -0.14 -15.50 -3.81
CA GLU A 207 -1.49 -15.80 -3.31
C GLU A 207 -2.51 -14.71 -3.67
N LEU A 208 -2.16 -13.43 -3.52
CA LEU A 208 -3.02 -12.33 -3.92
C LEU A 208 -3.38 -12.42 -5.41
N LYS A 209 -2.37 -12.65 -6.27
CA LYS A 209 -2.59 -12.80 -7.70
C LYS A 209 -3.44 -14.02 -8.02
N ARG A 210 -3.13 -15.17 -7.42
CA ARG A 210 -3.90 -16.42 -7.60
C ARG A 210 -5.37 -16.25 -7.21
N LYS A 211 -5.63 -15.42 -6.19
CA LYS A 211 -6.98 -15.12 -5.69
C LYS A 211 -7.66 -13.94 -6.40
N GLY A 212 -7.07 -13.42 -7.48
CA GLY A 212 -7.69 -12.46 -8.39
C GLY A 212 -7.48 -10.98 -8.05
N VAL A 213 -6.62 -10.65 -7.09
CA VAL A 213 -6.20 -9.25 -6.86
C VAL A 213 -5.23 -8.83 -7.95
N PHE A 214 -5.48 -7.69 -8.61
CA PHE A 214 -4.55 -7.14 -9.58
C PHE A 214 -3.30 -6.60 -8.88
N ILE A 215 -2.10 -7.02 -9.33
CA ILE A 215 -0.84 -6.69 -8.66
C ILE A 215 0.04 -5.83 -9.54
N GLU A 216 0.54 -4.73 -8.97
CA GLU A 216 1.72 -4.01 -9.44
C GLU A 216 2.79 -4.03 -8.35
N ILE A 217 4.06 -4.00 -8.74
CA ILE A 217 5.18 -4.10 -7.81
C ILE A 217 5.96 -2.80 -7.85
N THR A 218 6.32 -2.27 -6.67
CA THR A 218 7.31 -1.21 -6.56
C THR A 218 8.58 -1.74 -5.92
N ASP A 219 9.73 -1.25 -6.36
CA ASP A 219 11.03 -1.54 -5.77
C ASP A 219 11.80 -0.24 -5.55
N LEU A 220 12.00 0.12 -4.29
CA LEU A 220 12.78 1.30 -3.93
C LEU A 220 14.26 1.01 -4.06
N VAL A 221 14.89 1.62 -5.06
CA VAL A 221 16.33 1.47 -5.34
C VAL A 221 17.12 2.43 -4.47
N VAL A 222 17.79 1.93 -3.42
CA VAL A 222 18.55 2.73 -2.47
C VAL A 222 20.04 2.65 -2.79
N PRO A 223 20.72 3.78 -3.07
CA PRO A 223 22.14 3.78 -3.43
C PRO A 223 23.01 3.03 -2.43
N LYS A 224 24.00 2.28 -2.91
CA LYS A 224 24.99 1.53 -2.13
C LYS A 224 24.43 0.27 -1.42
N TYR A 225 23.15 0.19 -1.13
CA TYR A 225 22.59 -0.90 -0.33
C TYR A 225 21.49 -1.69 -1.01
N GLY A 226 20.74 -1.07 -1.88
CA GLY A 226 19.60 -1.64 -2.59
C GLY A 226 19.60 -1.25 -4.06
N ASP A 227 20.77 -1.22 -4.72
CA ASP A 227 20.99 -0.87 -6.13
C ASP A 227 21.81 -1.93 -6.90
N ASP A 228 21.87 -3.15 -6.35
CA ASP A 228 22.58 -4.28 -6.93
C ASP A 228 21.81 -4.87 -8.13
N LEU A 229 22.43 -4.77 -9.32
CA LEU A 229 21.81 -5.23 -10.57
C LEU A 229 21.63 -6.75 -10.66
N ASP A 230 22.44 -7.56 -9.97
CA ASP A 230 22.26 -9.02 -9.96
C ASP A 230 21.07 -9.41 -9.07
N LYS A 231 20.83 -8.68 -7.98
CA LYS A 231 19.62 -8.85 -7.17
C LYS A 231 18.38 -8.39 -7.94
N ALA A 232 18.46 -7.25 -8.65
CA ALA A 232 17.39 -6.80 -9.53
C ALA A 232 17.05 -7.82 -10.62
N ARG A 233 18.07 -8.44 -11.22
CA ARG A 233 17.92 -9.53 -12.21
C ARG A 233 17.20 -10.73 -11.63
N LYS A 234 17.60 -11.17 -10.44
CA LYS A 234 16.95 -12.29 -9.74
C LYS A 234 15.49 -11.99 -9.43
N LEU A 235 15.19 -10.78 -8.97
CA LEU A 235 13.81 -10.33 -8.72
C LEU A 235 12.98 -10.33 -10.01
N ALA A 236 13.50 -9.73 -11.10
CA ALA A 236 12.80 -9.66 -12.38
C ALA A 236 12.47 -11.07 -12.93
N ARG A 237 13.44 -11.99 -12.87
CA ARG A 237 13.23 -13.39 -13.26
C ARG A 237 12.18 -14.07 -12.40
N TRP A 238 12.26 -13.90 -11.08
CA TRP A 238 11.27 -14.46 -10.15
C TRP A 238 9.85 -13.95 -10.48
N ILE A 239 9.70 -12.64 -10.78
CA ILE A 239 8.41 -12.06 -11.15
C ILE A 239 7.88 -12.70 -12.44
N VAL A 240 8.73 -12.83 -13.46
CA VAL A 240 8.33 -13.45 -14.74
C VAL A 240 7.86 -14.89 -14.54
N GLU A 241 8.58 -15.67 -13.75
CA GLU A 241 8.30 -17.09 -13.48
C GLU A 241 7.05 -17.30 -12.63
N ASN A 242 6.83 -16.48 -11.60
CA ASN A 242 5.77 -16.72 -10.60
C ASN A 242 4.53 -15.83 -10.81
N LEU A 243 4.70 -14.63 -11.38
CA LEU A 243 3.62 -13.67 -11.58
C LEU A 243 3.35 -13.39 -13.06
N GLY A 244 4.23 -13.82 -13.95
CA GLY A 244 4.14 -13.63 -15.40
C GLY A 244 4.68 -12.28 -15.89
N PRO A 245 5.07 -12.24 -17.18
CA PRO A 245 5.79 -11.12 -17.79
C PRO A 245 4.97 -9.81 -17.90
N GLU A 246 3.64 -9.90 -17.84
CA GLU A 246 2.75 -8.74 -17.92
C GLU A 246 2.58 -8.01 -16.57
N THR A 247 3.19 -8.49 -15.47
CA THR A 247 3.10 -7.85 -14.16
C THR A 247 3.90 -6.54 -14.16
N PRO A 248 3.28 -5.37 -13.90
CA PRO A 248 3.97 -4.11 -13.93
C PRO A 248 4.93 -3.97 -12.76
N VAL A 249 6.13 -3.44 -13.03
CA VAL A 249 7.18 -3.20 -12.03
C VAL A 249 7.67 -1.76 -12.11
N HIS A 250 7.73 -1.09 -10.96
CA HIS A 250 8.16 0.30 -10.85
C HIS A 250 9.45 0.39 -10.01
N PHE A 251 10.57 0.78 -10.60
CA PHE A 251 11.79 1.12 -9.88
C PHE A 251 11.68 2.57 -9.40
N LEU A 252 11.58 2.73 -8.08
CA LEU A 252 11.38 4.04 -7.46
C LEU A 252 12.71 4.68 -7.10
N ARG A 253 12.83 5.96 -7.44
CA ARG A 253 13.96 6.79 -7.00
C ARG A 253 13.88 7.02 -5.50
N PHE A 254 14.92 6.61 -4.77
CA PHE A 254 15.10 6.94 -3.36
C PHE A 254 15.38 8.45 -3.20
N HIS A 255 14.84 9.02 -2.14
CA HIS A 255 15.14 10.36 -1.64
C HIS A 255 15.55 10.25 -0.17
N PRO A 256 16.61 10.95 0.28
CA PRO A 256 17.00 11.00 1.69
C PRO A 256 15.84 11.43 2.58
N ASP A 257 15.55 10.66 3.61
CA ASP A 257 14.50 10.98 4.57
C ASP A 257 14.72 10.27 5.92
N TYR A 258 14.09 10.78 6.98
CA TYR A 258 14.06 10.27 8.34
C TYR A 258 15.45 10.00 8.91
N GLN A 259 15.88 8.74 9.02
CA GLN A 259 17.17 8.34 9.59
C GLN A 259 18.25 8.05 8.51
N VAL A 260 17.93 8.16 7.24
CA VAL A 260 18.84 7.91 6.11
C VAL A 260 19.01 9.20 5.31
N MET A 261 19.71 10.17 5.91
CA MET A 261 19.97 11.48 5.32
C MET A 261 21.37 11.58 4.70
N ASP A 262 22.21 10.59 4.90
CA ASP A 262 23.62 10.54 4.47
C ASP A 262 23.83 9.94 3.07
N LEU A 263 22.78 9.41 2.46
CA LEU A 263 22.79 8.88 1.11
C LEU A 263 22.24 9.90 0.10
N PRO A 264 22.79 9.99 -1.11
CA PRO A 264 22.20 10.80 -2.17
C PRO A 264 20.92 10.18 -2.70
N SER A 265 20.06 10.97 -3.36
CA SER A 265 18.98 10.42 -4.18
C SER A 265 19.54 9.48 -5.25
N THR A 266 18.81 8.43 -5.61
CA THR A 266 19.24 7.47 -6.63
C THR A 266 19.52 8.18 -7.95
N PRO A 267 20.72 8.00 -8.54
CA PRO A 267 21.02 8.52 -9.86
C PRO A 267 20.07 7.94 -10.92
N ILE A 268 19.57 8.77 -11.84
CA ILE A 268 18.64 8.34 -12.90
C ILE A 268 19.23 7.20 -13.73
N LYS A 269 20.52 7.29 -14.07
CA LYS A 269 21.23 6.22 -14.80
C LYS A 269 21.23 4.87 -14.07
N THR A 270 21.19 4.85 -12.75
CA THR A 270 21.05 3.62 -11.97
C THR A 270 19.68 3.01 -12.19
N LEU A 271 18.62 3.81 -12.16
CA LEU A 271 17.25 3.34 -12.44
C LEU A 271 17.11 2.85 -13.89
N GLU A 272 17.70 3.56 -14.87
CA GLU A 272 17.69 3.11 -16.27
C GLU A 272 18.35 1.74 -16.44
N LYS A 273 19.46 1.46 -15.74
CA LYS A 273 20.08 0.12 -15.75
C LYS A 273 19.17 -0.96 -15.15
N HIS A 274 18.37 -0.62 -14.13
CA HIS A 274 17.37 -1.57 -13.56
C HIS A 274 16.28 -1.87 -14.58
N ILE A 275 15.81 -0.85 -15.33
CA ILE A 275 14.88 -1.05 -16.45
C ILE A 275 15.45 -2.02 -17.48
N ASP A 276 16.69 -1.78 -17.92
CA ASP A 276 17.34 -2.62 -18.94
C ASP A 276 17.45 -4.09 -18.46
N VAL A 277 17.85 -4.28 -17.19
CA VAL A 277 17.94 -5.61 -16.59
C VAL A 277 16.56 -6.29 -16.55
N ALA A 278 15.52 -5.57 -16.13
CA ALA A 278 14.18 -6.12 -16.00
C ALA A 278 13.56 -6.49 -17.37
N ILE A 279 13.75 -5.65 -18.38
CA ILE A 279 13.30 -5.95 -19.75
C ILE A 279 14.05 -7.15 -20.32
N ASN A 280 15.35 -7.26 -20.11
CA ASN A 280 16.16 -8.37 -20.59
C ASN A 280 15.76 -9.71 -19.93
N GLU A 281 15.23 -9.69 -18.71
CA GLU A 281 14.67 -10.90 -18.05
C GLU A 281 13.21 -11.20 -18.50
N GLY A 282 12.62 -10.38 -19.37
CA GLY A 282 11.33 -10.66 -19.99
C GLY A 282 10.13 -9.89 -19.44
N LEU A 283 10.34 -8.95 -18.51
CA LEU A 283 9.25 -8.08 -18.05
C LEU A 283 8.82 -7.11 -19.16
N ARG A 284 7.52 -6.96 -19.36
CA ARG A 284 6.94 -6.18 -20.46
C ARG A 284 6.52 -4.76 -20.07
N HIS A 285 6.26 -4.53 -18.80
CA HIS A 285 5.79 -3.26 -18.26
C HIS A 285 6.69 -2.82 -17.10
N VAL A 286 7.69 -2.00 -17.42
CA VAL A 286 8.69 -1.56 -16.44
C VAL A 286 8.74 -0.03 -16.42
N TYR A 287 8.70 0.56 -15.23
CA TYR A 287 8.56 1.98 -15.01
C TYR A 287 9.65 2.54 -14.10
N ILE A 288 9.92 3.84 -14.22
CA ILE A 288 10.67 4.64 -13.26
C ILE A 288 9.69 5.55 -12.53
N GLY A 289 9.68 5.47 -11.18
CA GLY A 289 8.91 6.37 -10.34
C GLY A 289 9.77 7.45 -9.68
N ASN A 290 9.13 8.54 -9.24
CA ASN A 290 9.75 9.69 -8.58
C ASN A 290 10.75 10.47 -9.47
N VAL A 291 10.57 10.43 -10.80
CA VAL A 291 11.35 11.19 -11.79
C VAL A 291 10.37 11.79 -12.81
N PRO A 292 9.66 12.89 -12.47
CA PRO A 292 8.64 13.47 -13.35
C PRO A 292 9.16 13.83 -14.72
N GLY A 293 8.43 13.41 -15.77
CA GLY A 293 8.78 13.66 -17.18
C GLY A 293 9.75 12.64 -17.79
N HIS A 294 10.16 11.62 -17.06
CA HIS A 294 11.01 10.57 -17.60
C HIS A 294 10.24 9.68 -18.60
N LYS A 295 10.91 9.28 -19.70
CA LYS A 295 10.28 8.46 -20.75
C LYS A 295 9.63 7.17 -20.20
N PHE A 296 10.21 6.55 -19.17
CA PHE A 296 9.68 5.35 -18.51
C PHE A 296 8.58 5.60 -17.48
N GLU A 297 7.95 6.79 -17.48
CA GLU A 297 6.61 6.98 -16.86
C GLU A 297 5.49 6.60 -17.84
N ASN A 298 5.77 6.54 -19.14
CA ASN A 298 4.78 6.19 -20.16
C ASN A 298 4.56 4.67 -20.24
N THR A 299 3.34 4.27 -20.58
CA THR A 299 3.06 2.88 -20.95
C THR A 299 3.33 2.69 -22.43
N TYR A 300 4.20 1.76 -22.74
CA TYR A 300 4.54 1.35 -24.10
C TYR A 300 3.84 0.03 -24.46
N CYS A 301 3.46 -0.12 -25.72
CA CYS A 301 3.06 -1.41 -26.25
C CYS A 301 4.27 -2.35 -26.28
N PRO A 302 4.24 -3.51 -25.61
CA PRO A 302 5.41 -4.40 -25.56
C PRO A 302 5.76 -5.02 -26.92
N ASN A 303 4.81 -5.05 -27.86
CA ASN A 303 5.00 -5.66 -29.17
C ASN A 303 5.60 -4.71 -30.21
N CYS A 304 5.21 -3.41 -30.22
CA CYS A 304 5.66 -2.49 -31.25
C CYS A 304 6.31 -1.20 -30.74
N GLY A 305 6.44 -1.04 -29.43
CA GLY A 305 7.10 0.13 -28.82
C GLY A 305 6.30 1.44 -28.87
N ARG A 306 5.05 1.44 -29.39
CA ARG A 306 4.21 2.64 -29.40
C ARG A 306 3.85 3.07 -27.98
N VAL A 307 3.94 4.38 -27.68
CA VAL A 307 3.38 4.94 -26.45
C VAL A 307 1.86 4.85 -26.50
N VAL A 308 1.26 4.10 -25.60
CA VAL A 308 -0.20 3.91 -25.51
C VAL A 308 -0.85 4.70 -24.37
N ILE A 309 -0.09 5.03 -23.32
CA ILE A 309 -0.50 6.00 -22.29
C ILE A 309 0.70 6.91 -22.02
N ARG A 310 0.49 8.21 -22.22
CA ARG A 310 1.50 9.24 -21.95
C ARG A 310 1.25 9.87 -20.60
N ARG A 311 2.31 9.95 -19.78
CA ARG A 311 2.25 10.53 -18.43
C ARG A 311 3.29 11.63 -18.24
N MET A 312 3.03 12.50 -17.27
CA MET A 312 3.98 13.44 -16.69
C MET A 312 3.72 13.54 -15.18
N GLY A 313 4.60 12.97 -14.38
CA GLY A 313 4.36 12.79 -12.95
C GLY A 313 3.14 11.89 -12.71
N PHE A 314 2.11 12.43 -12.10
CA PHE A 314 0.89 11.69 -11.83
C PHE A 314 -0.25 12.00 -12.82
N ASP A 315 -0.01 12.86 -13.81
CA ASP A 315 -1.02 13.26 -14.79
C ASP A 315 -0.99 12.32 -16.02
N ILE A 316 -2.15 11.93 -16.49
CA ILE A 316 -2.31 11.29 -17.80
C ILE A 316 -2.51 12.40 -18.84
N LEU A 317 -1.55 12.51 -19.76
CA LEU A 317 -1.59 13.50 -20.84
C LEU A 317 -2.36 13.01 -22.07
N ASN A 318 -2.30 11.71 -22.33
CA ASN A 318 -2.97 11.10 -23.48
C ASN A 318 -3.12 9.59 -23.27
N VAL A 319 -4.24 9.04 -23.76
CA VAL A 319 -4.48 7.60 -23.86
C VAL A 319 -4.78 7.28 -25.33
N ASP A 320 -3.94 6.42 -25.91
CA ASP A 320 -4.01 5.95 -27.29
C ASP A 320 -4.21 4.44 -27.30
N LEU A 321 -5.40 4.04 -26.87
CA LEU A 321 -5.87 2.66 -26.83
C LEU A 321 -7.22 2.56 -27.51
N THR A 322 -7.50 1.39 -28.08
CA THR A 322 -8.83 1.06 -28.55
C THR A 322 -9.79 0.80 -27.37
N GLU A 323 -11.11 0.80 -27.60
CA GLU A 323 -12.10 0.54 -26.54
C GLU A 323 -11.88 -0.81 -25.82
N ASP A 324 -11.36 -1.81 -26.55
CA ASP A 324 -11.01 -3.12 -26.00
C ASP A 324 -9.58 -3.18 -25.42
N LEU A 325 -8.97 -2.01 -25.12
CA LEU A 325 -7.66 -1.83 -24.49
C LEU A 325 -6.51 -2.46 -25.30
N ARG A 326 -6.54 -2.32 -26.63
CA ARG A 326 -5.48 -2.79 -27.52
C ARG A 326 -4.68 -1.62 -28.08
N CYS A 327 -3.42 -1.89 -28.40
CA CYS A 327 -2.59 -0.98 -29.18
C CYS A 327 -3.24 -0.74 -30.56
N PRO A 328 -3.48 0.50 -30.97
CA PRO A 328 -4.13 0.78 -32.27
C PRO A 328 -3.26 0.38 -33.46
N SER A 329 -1.92 0.30 -33.29
CA SER A 329 -0.99 -0.04 -34.38
C SER A 329 -0.89 -1.55 -34.61
N CYS A 330 -0.73 -2.35 -33.58
CA CYS A 330 -0.45 -3.79 -33.73
C CYS A 330 -1.49 -4.71 -33.08
N ARG A 331 -2.54 -4.15 -32.49
CA ARG A 331 -3.65 -4.88 -31.85
C ARG A 331 -3.26 -5.72 -30.62
N TYR A 332 -2.02 -5.55 -30.13
CA TYR A 332 -1.60 -6.20 -28.88
C TYR A 332 -2.51 -5.76 -27.73
N LYS A 333 -3.01 -6.71 -26.93
CA LYS A 333 -3.82 -6.41 -25.75
C LYS A 333 -2.91 -5.91 -24.61
N ILE A 334 -3.14 -4.70 -24.14
CA ILE A 334 -2.41 -4.17 -22.99
C ILE A 334 -3.04 -4.71 -21.71
N ASN A 335 -2.21 -5.15 -20.77
CA ASN A 335 -2.66 -5.70 -19.49
C ASN A 335 -3.16 -4.59 -18.56
N ILE A 336 -4.35 -4.08 -18.81
CA ILE A 336 -5.04 -3.06 -17.99
C ILE A 336 -6.30 -3.68 -17.40
N ALA A 337 -6.52 -3.47 -16.10
CA ALA A 337 -7.73 -3.84 -15.39
C ALA A 337 -8.51 -2.58 -14.96
N GLY A 338 -9.81 -2.74 -14.72
CA GLY A 338 -10.70 -1.63 -14.37
C GLY A 338 -11.01 -0.72 -15.54
N ARG A 339 -11.41 0.52 -15.26
CA ARG A 339 -11.81 1.53 -16.25
C ARG A 339 -10.65 2.51 -16.50
N VAL A 340 -10.42 2.86 -17.77
CA VAL A 340 -9.47 3.93 -18.14
C VAL A 340 -10.19 5.28 -18.12
N TYR A 341 -9.55 6.27 -17.48
CA TYR A 341 -10.01 7.65 -17.42
C TYR A 341 -9.06 8.50 -18.30
N PRO A 342 -9.45 8.85 -19.55
CA PRO A 342 -8.50 9.27 -20.57
C PRO A 342 -7.94 10.68 -20.40
N THR A 343 -8.54 11.50 -19.56
CA THR A 343 -8.07 12.87 -19.29
C THR A 343 -8.35 13.22 -17.85
N TYR A 344 -7.31 13.30 -17.08
CA TYR A 344 -7.39 13.87 -15.77
C TYR A 344 -6.28 14.93 -15.60
N LYS A 345 -6.67 16.18 -15.47
CA LYS A 345 -5.82 17.26 -14.95
C LYS A 345 -6.24 17.47 -13.52
N LEU A 346 -5.43 17.02 -12.58
CA LEU A 346 -5.64 17.36 -11.19
C LEU A 346 -5.33 18.84 -11.02
N GLU A 347 -6.33 19.62 -10.62
CA GLU A 347 -6.04 20.78 -9.80
C GLU A 347 -5.53 20.21 -8.47
N ARG A 348 -4.22 20.17 -8.36
CA ARG A 348 -3.35 19.38 -7.48
C ARG A 348 -3.86 19.20 -6.05
N PHE A 349 -3.92 17.94 -5.59
CA PHE A 349 -4.11 17.54 -4.20
C PHE A 349 -5.30 18.23 -3.50
N VAL A 350 -6.48 17.64 -3.63
CA VAL A 350 -7.63 18.14 -2.86
C VAL A 350 -7.42 17.68 -1.41
N TYR A 351 -7.07 18.67 -0.58
CA TYR A 351 -7.10 18.50 0.87
C TYR A 351 -8.55 18.35 1.32
N ILE A 352 -8.80 17.35 2.16
CA ILE A 352 -10.10 17.17 2.78
C ILE A 352 -10.00 17.77 4.19
N PRO A 353 -10.72 18.87 4.47
CA PRO A 353 -10.67 19.53 5.78
C PRO A 353 -11.49 18.70 6.79
N LEU A 354 -10.89 17.62 7.32
CA LEU A 354 -11.58 16.71 8.24
C LEU A 354 -12.09 17.42 9.49
N GLU A 355 -11.43 18.49 9.92
CA GLU A 355 -11.86 19.37 11.02
C GLU A 355 -13.27 19.98 10.82
N ALA A 356 -13.72 20.11 9.57
CA ALA A 356 -15.07 20.58 9.26
C ALA A 356 -16.13 19.48 9.40
N PHE A 357 -15.74 18.22 9.44
CA PHE A 357 -16.65 17.06 9.44
C PHE A 357 -16.61 16.26 10.71
N THR A 358 -15.51 16.33 11.49
CA THR A 358 -15.28 15.42 12.60
C THR A 358 -14.24 15.96 13.60
N GLU A 359 -14.08 15.25 14.72
CA GLU A 359 -13.16 15.60 15.79
C GLU A 359 -11.82 14.81 15.67
N PHE A 360 -10.72 15.45 16.10
CA PHE A 360 -9.44 14.76 16.27
C PHE A 360 -9.40 14.08 17.65
N VAL A 361 -9.03 12.82 17.67
CA VAL A 361 -8.98 11.98 18.88
C VAL A 361 -7.55 11.54 19.13
N HIS A 362 -7.09 11.68 20.37
CA HIS A 362 -5.84 11.10 20.85
C HIS A 362 -6.17 10.16 22.01
N ILE A 363 -5.97 8.87 21.82
CA ILE A 363 -6.27 7.87 22.84
C ILE A 363 -5.00 7.57 23.63
N LYS A 364 -4.99 7.93 24.91
CA LYS A 364 -3.90 7.57 25.84
C LYS A 364 -4.05 6.11 26.26
N PRO A 365 -2.94 5.37 26.49
CA PRO A 365 -2.99 3.98 26.91
C PRO A 365 -3.88 3.74 28.15
N ASP A 366 -3.81 4.63 29.14
CA ASP A 366 -4.55 4.51 30.41
C ASP A 366 -6.06 4.69 30.23
N SER A 367 -6.50 5.45 29.20
CA SER A 367 -7.92 5.66 28.92
C SER A 367 -8.55 4.59 28.01
N LEU A 368 -7.76 3.69 27.45
CA LEU A 368 -8.26 2.63 26.57
C LEU A 368 -9.14 1.62 27.30
N ARG A 369 -8.82 1.28 28.56
CA ARG A 369 -9.64 0.39 29.40
C ARG A 369 -11.07 0.93 29.54
N ASP A 370 -11.19 2.20 29.90
CA ASP A 370 -12.50 2.85 30.08
C ASP A 370 -13.25 2.98 28.76
N PHE A 371 -12.53 3.18 27.68
CA PHE A 371 -13.11 3.28 26.35
C PHE A 371 -13.68 1.92 25.85
N VAL A 372 -12.95 0.82 26.07
CA VAL A 372 -13.41 -0.53 25.70
C VAL A 372 -14.55 -1.01 26.60
N LEU A 373 -14.47 -0.75 27.92
CA LEU A 373 -15.46 -1.23 28.89
C LEU A 373 -16.76 -0.42 28.88
N TYR A 374 -16.69 0.89 28.70
CA TYR A 374 -17.81 1.78 28.96
C TYR A 374 -18.23 2.63 27.76
N GLY A 375 -17.49 2.59 26.65
CA GLY A 375 -17.73 3.49 25.51
C GLY A 375 -17.64 4.97 25.88
N LYS A 376 -17.09 5.30 27.04
CA LYS A 376 -17.06 6.66 27.60
C LYS A 376 -15.86 7.45 27.09
N ARG A 377 -16.11 8.70 26.76
CA ARG A 377 -15.08 9.72 26.51
C ARG A 377 -14.37 10.00 27.83
N SER A 378 -13.06 9.81 27.87
CA SER A 378 -12.24 10.51 28.86
C SER A 378 -12.22 11.98 28.47
N GLY A 379 -12.77 12.83 29.33
CA GLY A 379 -12.80 14.28 29.18
C GLY A 379 -11.42 14.92 29.08
#